data_6e2031e9d128b3ddee83c30866665afd
#
_entry.id   6e2031e9d128b3ddee83c30866665afd
#
_cell.length_a   1.000
_cell.length_b   1.000
_cell.length_c   1.000
_cell.angle_alpha   90.00
_cell.angle_beta   90.00
_cell.angle_gamma   90.00
#
_symmetry.space_group_name_H-M   'P 1'
#
loop_
_entity.id
_entity.type
_entity.pdbx_description
1 polymer ?
#
loop_
_entity_poly.entity_id
_entity_poly.type
_entity_poly.pdbx_seq_one_letter_code
_entity_poly.pdbx_strand_id
1 'polypeptide(L)'
;MNDQSSAGPTSGTLQDRLRQGRFAITAEIAPPVSCDADDLRRKAGGLHGFADAVNVTDGAGARAHMSTLAAASILMGMGIEPIVQLTCRDRNRIALQSELMGAAALGVRNLLLLTGDDPKSGDQPDTKPVFDIDSKTLIETARRLRDEGTLPTGRKVGGHADFFIGAADLPIDPPEGWQPNSLLGKVKSGAQFAQTQFCMDAAIVRRYVGVLEQAGVTRQLSVLIGVNPLRSAKSAQWMKSHLYGTIIADSMIKRMEGAADPEGEGIRICVELIEELSTIPGVAGVHIMAPGNDAAIPKVIAAIRQNKM
;
A
#
# COMPACT_ATOMS: atom_id res chain seq x y z
N MET A 1 0.91 -12.11 38.34
CA MET A 1 0.27 -10.85 37.94
C MET A 1 1.13 -10.29 36.82
N ASN A 2 0.79 -10.64 35.55
CA ASN A 2 1.46 -10.10 34.37
C ASN A 2 0.61 -8.96 33.86
N ASP A 3 1.09 -7.76 34.07
CA ASP A 3 0.55 -6.54 33.50
C ASP A 3 0.96 -6.50 32.01
N GLN A 4 0.10 -7.02 31.13
CA GLN A 4 0.17 -6.77 29.70
C GLN A 4 -0.50 -5.42 29.47
N SER A 5 0.29 -4.33 29.52
CA SER A 5 -0.15 -3.03 29.03
C SER A 5 -0.45 -3.13 27.54
N SER A 6 -1.71 -3.40 27.23
CA SER A 6 -2.26 -3.41 25.88
C SER A 6 -2.16 -1.99 25.31
N ALA A 7 -1.29 -1.79 24.34
CA ALA A 7 -1.41 -0.64 23.45
C ALA A 7 -2.83 -0.69 22.85
N GLY A 8 -3.68 0.25 23.23
CA GLY A 8 -5.07 0.31 22.80
C GLY A 8 -5.20 0.43 21.28
N PRO A 9 -6.34 0.01 20.70
CA PRO A 9 -6.57 0.09 19.26
C PRO A 9 -6.41 1.53 18.77
N THR A 10 -5.82 1.71 17.59
CA THR A 10 -5.73 3.02 16.93
C THR A 10 -7.12 3.61 16.78
N SER A 11 -7.41 4.71 17.49
CA SER A 11 -8.69 5.38 17.39
C SER A 11 -8.77 6.21 16.12
N GLY A 12 -9.78 5.95 15.28
CA GLY A 12 -10.02 6.67 14.03
C GLY A 12 -9.59 5.87 12.79
N THR A 13 -10.04 6.30 11.62
CA THR A 13 -9.73 5.70 10.33
C THR A 13 -8.37 6.16 9.80
N LEU A 14 -7.82 5.47 8.79
CA LEU A 14 -6.62 5.91 8.05
C LEU A 14 -6.79 7.34 7.53
N GLN A 15 -7.96 7.65 6.96
CA GLN A 15 -8.28 8.98 6.46
C GLN A 15 -8.24 10.04 7.56
N ASP A 16 -8.82 9.76 8.73
CA ASP A 16 -8.83 10.69 9.88
C ASP A 16 -7.40 10.94 10.38
N ARG A 17 -6.60 9.87 10.45
CA ARG A 17 -5.20 9.95 10.88
C ARG A 17 -4.38 10.86 9.96
N LEU A 18 -4.49 10.66 8.65
CA LEU A 18 -3.78 11.46 7.65
C LEU A 18 -4.27 12.93 7.62
N ARG A 19 -5.59 13.16 7.74
CA ARG A 19 -6.16 14.52 7.83
C ARG A 19 -5.70 15.29 9.06
N GLN A 20 -5.42 14.58 10.16
CA GLN A 20 -4.88 15.17 11.38
C GLN A 20 -3.36 15.40 11.32
N GLY A 21 -2.71 15.11 10.18
CA GLY A 21 -1.25 15.21 10.04
C GLY A 21 -0.48 14.20 10.89
N ARG A 22 -1.13 13.13 11.35
CA ARG A 22 -0.47 12.08 12.13
C ARG A 22 0.18 11.07 11.19
N PHE A 23 1.44 10.73 11.46
CA PHE A 23 2.20 9.76 10.68
C PHE A 23 1.50 8.38 10.69
N ALA A 24 1.16 7.87 9.49
CA ALA A 24 0.44 6.63 9.33
C ALA A 24 1.38 5.44 9.05
N ILE A 25 1.00 4.27 9.56
CA ILE A 25 1.70 3.00 9.28
C ILE A 25 0.69 2.04 8.68
N THR A 26 0.79 1.78 7.38
CA THR A 26 0.00 0.77 6.70
C THR A 26 0.83 -0.48 6.45
N ALA A 27 0.18 -1.63 6.40
CA ALA A 27 0.80 -2.91 6.09
C ALA A 27 0.18 -3.51 4.82
N GLU A 28 0.84 -4.47 4.21
CA GLU A 28 0.30 -5.20 3.06
C GLU A 28 0.25 -6.70 3.33
N ILE A 29 -0.82 -7.34 2.89
CA ILE A 29 -0.91 -8.79 2.79
C ILE A 29 -1.38 -9.19 1.38
N ALA A 30 -0.74 -10.20 0.82
CA ALA A 30 -1.30 -10.94 -0.29
C ALA A 30 -2.31 -11.96 0.26
N PRO A 31 -3.59 -11.95 -0.19
CA PRO A 31 -4.53 -12.97 0.19
C PRO A 31 -3.98 -14.38 -0.11
N PRO A 32 -4.31 -15.41 0.67
CA PRO A 32 -3.79 -16.75 0.41
C PRO A 32 -4.37 -17.35 -0.89
N VAL A 33 -3.65 -18.30 -1.47
CA VAL A 33 -4.18 -19.20 -2.50
C VAL A 33 -4.98 -20.27 -1.79
N SER A 34 -6.17 -19.94 -1.34
CA SER A 34 -7.02 -20.80 -0.49
C SER A 34 -8.50 -20.40 -0.63
N CYS A 35 -9.38 -21.38 -0.41
CA CYS A 35 -10.81 -21.16 -0.25
C CYS A 35 -11.24 -21.14 1.23
N ASP A 36 -10.29 -21.28 2.16
CA ASP A 36 -10.55 -21.25 3.59
C ASP A 36 -10.28 -19.84 4.16
N ALA A 37 -11.32 -19.23 4.76
CA ALA A 37 -11.20 -17.92 5.39
C ALA A 37 -10.24 -17.92 6.59
N ASP A 38 -10.06 -19.05 7.26
CA ASP A 38 -9.16 -19.16 8.42
C ASP A 38 -7.68 -19.03 8.03
N ASP A 39 -7.32 -19.39 6.79
CA ASP A 39 -5.98 -19.12 6.26
C ASP A 39 -5.66 -17.62 6.22
N LEU A 40 -6.63 -16.82 5.78
CA LEU A 40 -6.46 -15.36 5.80
C LEU A 40 -6.48 -14.81 7.23
N ARG A 41 -7.38 -15.31 8.11
CA ARG A 41 -7.43 -14.86 9.52
C ARG A 41 -6.12 -15.13 10.24
N ARG A 42 -5.51 -16.31 10.04
CA ARG A 42 -4.17 -16.64 10.60
C ARG A 42 -3.10 -15.68 10.07
N LYS A 43 -3.11 -15.43 8.76
CA LYS A 43 -2.13 -14.55 8.12
C LYS A 43 -2.23 -13.12 8.62
N ALA A 44 -3.44 -12.60 8.76
CA ALA A 44 -3.70 -11.21 9.16
C ALA A 44 -3.71 -10.98 10.67
N GLY A 45 -3.83 -12.03 11.48
CA GLY A 45 -4.04 -11.93 12.93
C GLY A 45 -3.01 -11.09 13.67
N GLY A 46 -1.74 -11.18 13.23
CA GLY A 46 -0.66 -10.36 13.80
C GLY A 46 -0.70 -8.87 13.48
N LEU A 47 -1.61 -8.42 12.59
CA LEU A 47 -1.74 -7.00 12.20
C LEU A 47 -2.85 -6.27 12.93
N HIS A 48 -3.76 -7.00 13.58
CA HIS A 48 -4.86 -6.41 14.34
C HIS A 48 -4.34 -5.52 15.47
N GLY A 49 -4.77 -4.25 15.49
CA GLY A 49 -4.31 -3.26 16.48
C GLY A 49 -2.88 -2.72 16.28
N PHE A 50 -2.15 -3.21 15.27
CA PHE A 50 -0.79 -2.75 14.96
C PHE A 50 -0.76 -1.77 13.77
N ALA A 51 -1.28 -2.13 12.62
CA ALA A 51 -1.35 -1.24 11.47
C ALA A 51 -2.57 -0.31 11.53
N ASP A 52 -2.45 0.90 10.97
CA ASP A 52 -3.57 1.84 10.87
C ASP A 52 -4.58 1.39 9.79
N ALA A 53 -4.10 0.72 8.74
CA ALA A 53 -4.90 0.00 7.75
C ALA A 53 -4.04 -1.06 7.06
N VAL A 54 -4.69 -2.05 6.43
CA VAL A 54 -4.01 -3.19 5.80
C VAL A 54 -4.42 -3.32 4.35
N ASN A 55 -3.46 -3.19 3.44
CA ASN A 55 -3.66 -3.44 2.02
C ASN A 55 -3.95 -4.92 1.76
N VAL A 56 -4.94 -5.16 0.93
CA VAL A 56 -5.27 -6.47 0.38
C VAL A 56 -4.95 -6.44 -1.10
N THR A 57 -3.90 -7.17 -1.52
CA THR A 57 -3.44 -7.13 -2.91
C THR A 57 -4.41 -7.79 -3.87
N ASP A 58 -4.45 -7.32 -5.11
CA ASP A 58 -5.29 -7.82 -6.18
C ASP A 58 -4.46 -8.55 -7.23
N GLY A 59 -4.28 -9.86 -7.05
CA GLY A 59 -3.50 -10.69 -7.95
C GLY A 59 -2.02 -10.27 -8.03
N ALA A 60 -1.37 -10.03 -6.88
CA ALA A 60 0.03 -9.62 -6.80
C ALA A 60 0.95 -10.54 -7.61
N GLY A 61 1.88 -9.93 -8.38
CA GLY A 61 2.78 -10.67 -9.26
C GLY A 61 2.05 -11.43 -10.36
N ALA A 62 0.87 -10.97 -10.79
CA ALA A 62 0.01 -11.58 -11.81
C ALA A 62 -0.36 -13.05 -11.51
N ARG A 63 -0.65 -13.36 -10.23
CA ARG A 63 -1.02 -14.70 -9.77
C ARG A 63 -2.40 -14.71 -9.15
N ALA A 64 -3.11 -15.83 -9.27
CA ALA A 64 -4.40 -16.00 -8.65
C ALA A 64 -4.28 -16.12 -7.12
N HIS A 65 -5.11 -15.39 -6.40
CA HIS A 65 -5.27 -15.40 -4.94
C HIS A 65 -6.75 -15.32 -4.59
N MET A 66 -7.10 -15.48 -3.31
CA MET A 66 -8.46 -15.15 -2.86
C MET A 66 -8.80 -13.72 -3.27
N SER A 67 -10.03 -13.48 -3.73
CA SER A 67 -10.45 -12.16 -4.23
C SER A 67 -10.27 -11.07 -3.16
N THR A 68 -9.83 -9.90 -3.59
CA THR A 68 -9.55 -8.77 -2.69
C THR A 68 -10.79 -8.31 -1.91
N LEU A 69 -11.99 -8.33 -2.51
CA LEU A 69 -13.23 -7.98 -1.80
C LEU A 69 -13.63 -9.02 -0.76
N ALA A 70 -13.48 -10.31 -1.07
CA ALA A 70 -13.74 -11.36 -0.08
C ALA A 70 -12.76 -11.24 1.10
N ALA A 71 -11.48 -11.05 0.81
CA ALA A 71 -10.47 -10.86 1.83
C ALA A 71 -10.71 -9.59 2.67
N ALA A 72 -11.09 -8.48 2.06
CA ALA A 72 -11.43 -7.24 2.77
C ALA A 72 -12.62 -7.44 3.73
N SER A 73 -13.67 -8.14 3.29
CA SER A 73 -14.82 -8.48 4.15
C SER A 73 -14.41 -9.31 5.37
N ILE A 74 -13.50 -10.26 5.20
CA ILE A 74 -12.97 -11.07 6.30
C ILE A 74 -12.17 -10.21 7.27
N LEU A 75 -11.29 -9.32 6.77
CA LEU A 75 -10.51 -8.40 7.60
C LEU A 75 -11.39 -7.45 8.40
N MET A 76 -12.43 -6.90 7.78
CA MET A 76 -13.41 -6.04 8.47
C MET A 76 -14.10 -6.80 9.61
N GLY A 77 -14.45 -8.07 9.40
CA GLY A 77 -14.98 -8.95 10.44
C GLY A 77 -14.00 -9.24 11.59
N MET A 78 -12.69 -9.01 11.37
CA MET A 78 -11.64 -9.07 12.40
C MET A 78 -11.36 -7.71 13.06
N GLY A 79 -12.07 -6.63 12.68
CA GLY A 79 -11.79 -5.28 13.16
C GLY A 79 -10.53 -4.65 12.54
N ILE A 80 -10.06 -5.15 11.41
CA ILE A 80 -8.93 -4.60 10.64
C ILE A 80 -9.49 -3.72 9.52
N GLU A 81 -9.03 -2.48 9.43
CA GLU A 81 -9.41 -1.55 8.35
C GLU A 81 -8.69 -1.95 7.04
N PRO A 82 -9.40 -2.37 5.98
CA PRO A 82 -8.76 -2.75 4.73
C PRO A 82 -8.48 -1.54 3.83
N ILE A 83 -7.42 -1.66 3.01
CA ILE A 83 -7.22 -0.89 1.78
C ILE A 83 -7.38 -1.88 0.63
N VAL A 84 -8.48 -1.79 -0.09
CA VAL A 84 -8.77 -2.70 -1.21
C VAL A 84 -7.99 -2.26 -2.44
N GLN A 85 -7.11 -3.13 -2.93
CA GLN A 85 -6.48 -2.92 -4.23
C GLN A 85 -7.41 -3.41 -5.35
N LEU A 86 -7.49 -2.63 -6.44
CA LEU A 86 -8.18 -3.02 -7.66
C LEU A 86 -7.29 -2.72 -8.86
N THR A 87 -7.03 -3.75 -9.67
CA THR A 87 -6.23 -3.65 -10.89
C THR A 87 -7.11 -3.62 -12.15
N CYS A 88 -6.65 -2.88 -13.16
CA CYS A 88 -7.29 -2.84 -14.47
C CYS A 88 -6.91 -4.05 -15.34
N ARG A 89 -5.97 -4.90 -14.90
CA ARG A 89 -5.42 -6.01 -15.67
C ARG A 89 -6.46 -7.06 -16.03
N ASP A 90 -7.27 -7.49 -15.04
CA ASP A 90 -8.09 -8.70 -15.17
C ASP A 90 -9.56 -8.40 -15.44
N ARG A 91 -9.97 -7.12 -15.40
CA ARG A 91 -11.37 -6.70 -15.45
C ARG A 91 -11.58 -5.55 -16.42
N ASN A 92 -12.66 -5.62 -17.20
CA ASN A 92 -13.12 -4.48 -17.99
C ASN A 92 -13.83 -3.44 -17.11
N ARG A 93 -14.14 -2.27 -17.68
CA ARG A 93 -14.78 -1.16 -16.95
C ARG A 93 -16.11 -1.52 -16.30
N ILE A 94 -16.88 -2.44 -16.88
CA ILE A 94 -18.17 -2.88 -16.30
C ILE A 94 -17.92 -3.65 -15.01
N ALA A 95 -17.01 -4.62 -15.05
CA ALA A 95 -16.64 -5.41 -13.88
C ALA A 95 -16.00 -4.51 -12.78
N LEU A 96 -15.11 -3.58 -13.15
CA LEU A 96 -14.51 -2.64 -12.19
C LEU A 96 -15.53 -1.72 -11.53
N GLN A 97 -16.53 -1.22 -12.27
CA GLN A 97 -17.64 -0.45 -11.71
C GLN A 97 -18.49 -1.28 -10.75
N SER A 98 -18.72 -2.57 -11.07
CA SER A 98 -19.42 -3.50 -10.18
C SER A 98 -18.64 -3.76 -8.88
N GLU A 99 -17.31 -3.95 -8.98
CA GLU A 99 -16.42 -4.10 -7.81
C GLU A 99 -16.43 -2.85 -6.92
N LEU A 100 -16.39 -1.64 -7.50
CA LEU A 100 -16.49 -0.38 -6.74
C LEU A 100 -17.84 -0.28 -5.99
N MET A 101 -18.96 -0.59 -6.66
CA MET A 101 -20.26 -0.60 -6.00
C MET A 101 -20.33 -1.67 -4.89
N GLY A 102 -19.77 -2.85 -5.14
CA GLY A 102 -19.67 -3.93 -4.15
C GLY A 102 -18.83 -3.53 -2.94
N ALA A 103 -17.68 -2.90 -3.17
CA ALA A 103 -16.82 -2.37 -2.11
C ALA A 103 -17.57 -1.35 -1.23
N ALA A 104 -18.27 -0.40 -1.84
CA ALA A 104 -19.10 0.58 -1.12
C ALA A 104 -20.22 -0.09 -0.30
N ALA A 105 -20.90 -1.07 -0.87
CA ALA A 105 -21.98 -1.80 -0.21
C ALA A 105 -21.48 -2.63 0.98
N LEU A 106 -20.26 -3.12 0.94
CA LEU A 106 -19.59 -3.80 2.06
C LEU A 106 -19.06 -2.81 3.13
N GLY A 107 -19.10 -1.50 2.89
CA GLY A 107 -18.54 -0.49 3.80
C GLY A 107 -17.02 -0.29 3.70
N VAL A 108 -16.40 -0.76 2.62
CA VAL A 108 -14.99 -0.47 2.33
C VAL A 108 -14.83 1.01 2.05
N ARG A 109 -13.86 1.64 2.75
CA ARG A 109 -13.56 3.07 2.58
C ARG A 109 -12.30 3.31 1.77
N ASN A 110 -11.23 2.56 2.06
CA ASN A 110 -9.94 2.83 1.43
C ASN A 110 -9.76 1.96 0.19
N LEU A 111 -9.40 2.60 -0.90
CA LEU A 111 -9.08 1.97 -2.17
C LEU A 111 -7.64 2.30 -2.58
N LEU A 112 -6.93 1.34 -3.19
CA LEU A 112 -5.69 1.61 -3.93
C LEU A 112 -5.90 1.13 -5.37
N LEU A 113 -5.99 2.08 -6.31
CA LEU A 113 -6.38 1.82 -7.68
C LEU A 113 -5.17 1.76 -8.61
N LEU A 114 -4.98 0.63 -9.26
CA LEU A 114 -3.75 0.22 -9.93
C LEU A 114 -3.99 -0.11 -11.40
N THR A 115 -2.95 -0.03 -12.21
CA THR A 115 -2.97 -0.61 -13.56
C THR A 115 -2.88 -2.14 -13.49
N GLY A 116 -1.96 -2.66 -12.68
CA GLY A 116 -1.65 -4.09 -12.54
C GLY A 116 -0.41 -4.49 -13.34
N ASP A 117 0.22 -5.60 -12.91
CA ASP A 117 1.42 -6.16 -13.53
C ASP A 117 1.10 -6.86 -14.86
N ASP A 118 2.10 -7.00 -15.74
CA ASP A 118 1.95 -7.80 -16.96
C ASP A 118 1.73 -9.28 -16.58
N PRO A 119 0.70 -9.97 -17.14
CA PRO A 119 0.47 -11.40 -16.91
C PRO A 119 1.70 -12.29 -17.16
N LYS A 120 2.58 -11.88 -18.06
CA LYS A 120 3.85 -12.60 -18.34
C LYS A 120 4.77 -12.72 -17.13
N SER A 121 4.61 -11.88 -16.12
CA SER A 121 5.38 -11.96 -14.87
C SER A 121 4.84 -13.01 -13.89
N GLY A 122 3.66 -13.55 -14.13
CA GLY A 122 2.97 -14.52 -13.27
C GLY A 122 3.24 -15.97 -13.63
N ASP A 123 2.40 -16.84 -13.04
CA ASP A 123 2.44 -18.29 -13.24
C ASP A 123 1.54 -18.78 -14.40
N GLN A 124 0.78 -17.86 -15.03
CA GLN A 124 -0.08 -18.10 -16.19
C GLN A 124 0.22 -17.07 -17.28
N PRO A 125 1.41 -17.14 -17.92
CA PRO A 125 1.90 -16.07 -18.81
C PRO A 125 1.12 -15.93 -20.12
N ASP A 126 0.27 -16.89 -20.46
CA ASP A 126 -0.64 -16.88 -21.62
C ASP A 126 -2.00 -16.24 -21.33
N THR A 127 -2.25 -15.84 -20.07
CA THR A 127 -3.45 -15.10 -19.70
C THR A 127 -3.56 -13.80 -20.50
N LYS A 128 -4.74 -13.57 -21.08
CA LYS A 128 -5.01 -12.35 -21.85
C LYS A 128 -5.38 -11.21 -20.90
N PRO A 129 -4.57 -10.15 -20.84
CA PRO A 129 -4.93 -8.98 -20.05
C PRO A 129 -6.10 -8.23 -20.69
N VAL A 130 -6.87 -7.55 -19.87
CA VAL A 130 -8.02 -6.74 -20.34
C VAL A 130 -7.60 -5.29 -20.59
N PHE A 131 -7.06 -4.61 -19.57
CA PHE A 131 -6.63 -3.20 -19.64
C PHE A 131 -7.57 -2.29 -20.44
N ASP A 132 -8.89 -2.45 -20.24
CA ASP A 132 -9.92 -1.64 -20.91
C ASP A 132 -9.85 -0.16 -20.49
N ILE A 133 -9.42 0.09 -19.27
CA ILE A 133 -9.13 1.42 -18.72
C ILE A 133 -7.80 1.40 -17.97
N ASP A 134 -7.24 2.58 -17.73
CA ASP A 134 -6.05 2.77 -16.91
C ASP A 134 -6.41 3.15 -15.44
N SER A 135 -5.40 3.20 -14.58
CA SER A 135 -5.59 3.55 -13.16
C SER A 135 -6.15 4.98 -12.97
N LYS A 136 -5.85 5.95 -13.83
CA LYS A 136 -6.38 7.31 -13.72
C LYS A 136 -7.87 7.33 -13.99
N THR A 137 -8.32 6.63 -15.02
CA THR A 137 -9.74 6.47 -15.37
C THR A 137 -10.50 5.72 -14.27
N LEU A 138 -9.86 4.73 -13.64
CA LEU A 138 -10.45 4.01 -12.50
C LEU A 138 -10.58 4.91 -11.26
N ILE A 139 -9.55 5.72 -10.96
CA ILE A 139 -9.59 6.74 -9.89
C ILE A 139 -10.73 7.74 -10.14
N GLU A 140 -10.85 8.25 -11.37
CA GLU A 140 -11.95 9.18 -11.73
C GLU A 140 -13.32 8.51 -11.58
N THR A 141 -13.45 7.24 -11.95
CA THR A 141 -14.69 6.48 -11.77
C THR A 141 -15.07 6.37 -10.29
N ALA A 142 -14.11 6.03 -9.41
CA ALA A 142 -14.34 5.96 -7.97
C ALA A 142 -14.69 7.35 -7.38
N ARG A 143 -14.02 8.42 -7.84
CA ARG A 143 -14.32 9.80 -7.47
C ARG A 143 -15.76 10.19 -7.85
N ARG A 144 -16.21 9.86 -9.08
CA ARG A 144 -17.58 10.15 -9.51
C ARG A 144 -18.62 9.41 -8.66
N LEU A 145 -18.36 8.15 -8.31
CA LEU A 145 -19.22 7.41 -7.40
C LEU A 145 -19.33 8.10 -6.03
N ARG A 146 -18.22 8.57 -5.49
CA ARG A 146 -18.17 9.27 -4.20
C ARG A 146 -18.82 10.64 -4.25
N ASP A 147 -18.45 11.48 -5.23
CA ASP A 147 -18.79 12.90 -5.24
C ASP A 147 -20.15 13.17 -5.92
N GLU A 148 -20.48 12.41 -6.95
CA GLU A 148 -21.63 12.66 -7.83
C GLU A 148 -22.71 11.59 -7.71
N GLY A 149 -22.41 10.41 -7.13
CA GLY A 149 -23.34 9.26 -7.09
C GLY A 149 -23.67 8.74 -8.49
N THR A 150 -22.73 8.85 -9.45
CA THR A 150 -22.95 8.48 -10.85
C THR A 150 -21.83 7.60 -11.40
N LEU A 151 -22.17 6.77 -12.39
CA LEU A 151 -21.19 6.11 -13.27
C LEU A 151 -20.68 7.08 -14.35
N PRO A 152 -19.56 6.77 -15.04
CA PRO A 152 -19.03 7.61 -16.13
C PRO A 152 -20.04 7.89 -17.26
N THR A 153 -21.04 7.02 -17.44
CA THR A 153 -22.13 7.22 -18.40
C THR A 153 -23.18 8.23 -17.96
N GLY A 154 -23.07 8.79 -16.73
CA GLY A 154 -24.11 9.63 -16.12
C GLY A 154 -25.25 8.85 -15.42
N ARG A 155 -25.21 7.51 -15.48
CA ARG A 155 -26.22 6.67 -14.79
C ARG A 155 -26.09 6.86 -13.29
N LYS A 156 -27.19 7.20 -12.61
CA LYS A 156 -27.26 7.34 -11.15
C LYS A 156 -27.10 5.99 -10.47
N VAL A 157 -26.37 6.00 -9.35
CA VAL A 157 -26.17 4.86 -8.46
C VAL A 157 -26.89 5.13 -7.15
N GLY A 158 -27.65 4.17 -6.66
CA GLY A 158 -28.32 4.25 -5.34
C GLY A 158 -27.32 4.03 -4.21
N GLY A 159 -27.60 4.62 -3.04
CA GLY A 159 -26.71 4.56 -1.90
C GLY A 159 -25.63 5.64 -1.93
N HIS A 160 -24.58 5.44 -1.11
CA HIS A 160 -23.46 6.37 -0.99
C HIS A 160 -22.13 5.60 -0.95
N ALA A 161 -21.12 6.10 -1.63
CA ALA A 161 -19.77 5.60 -1.59
C ALA A 161 -18.87 6.59 -0.83
N ASP A 162 -18.34 6.18 0.32
CA ASP A 162 -17.45 7.01 1.16
C ASP A 162 -15.99 6.59 0.94
N PHE A 163 -15.49 6.80 -0.28
CA PHE A 163 -14.15 6.34 -0.67
C PHE A 163 -13.06 7.35 -0.33
N PHE A 164 -12.02 6.86 0.35
CA PHE A 164 -10.72 7.47 0.43
C PHE A 164 -9.81 6.81 -0.61
N ILE A 165 -9.51 7.54 -1.68
CA ILE A 165 -8.96 6.99 -2.91
C ILE A 165 -7.44 7.13 -2.95
N GLY A 166 -6.75 6.00 -3.04
CA GLY A 166 -5.31 5.89 -3.15
C GLY A 166 -4.83 5.59 -4.56
N ALA A 167 -3.60 5.98 -4.82
CA ALA A 167 -2.85 5.70 -6.04
C ALA A 167 -1.49 5.10 -5.70
N ALA A 168 -0.96 4.24 -6.58
CA ALA A 168 0.43 3.81 -6.48
C ALA A 168 1.36 4.83 -7.16
N ASP A 169 2.60 4.93 -6.66
CA ASP A 169 3.65 5.68 -7.34
C ASP A 169 5.01 4.98 -7.21
N LEU A 170 5.96 5.40 -8.05
CA LEU A 170 7.33 4.87 -8.05
C LEU A 170 8.28 5.97 -7.59
N PRO A 171 8.91 5.84 -6.41
CA PRO A 171 9.95 6.77 -6.01
C PRO A 171 11.15 6.60 -6.94
N ILE A 172 11.77 7.71 -7.28
CA ILE A 172 13.00 7.75 -8.08
C ILE A 172 13.99 8.69 -7.42
N ASP A 173 15.26 8.61 -7.79
CA ASP A 173 16.20 9.71 -7.59
C ASP A 173 15.96 10.75 -8.70
N PRO A 174 15.33 11.91 -8.41
CA PRO A 174 14.86 12.80 -9.46
C PRO A 174 16.03 13.41 -10.24
N PRO A 175 16.12 13.20 -11.55
CA PRO A 175 17.08 13.96 -12.37
C PRO A 175 16.68 15.44 -12.43
N GLU A 176 17.63 16.29 -12.82
CA GLU A 176 17.38 17.72 -12.99
C GLU A 176 16.18 17.96 -13.93
N GLY A 177 15.27 18.84 -13.51
CA GLY A 177 14.07 19.18 -14.29
C GLY A 177 12.95 18.14 -14.27
N TRP A 178 13.10 17.01 -13.56
CA TRP A 178 12.03 16.02 -13.45
C TRP A 178 10.78 16.61 -12.80
N GLN A 179 9.60 16.22 -13.33
CA GLN A 179 8.31 16.62 -12.81
C GLN A 179 7.44 15.38 -12.52
N PRO A 180 6.67 15.36 -11.42
CA PRO A 180 5.84 14.23 -11.03
C PRO A 180 4.51 14.17 -11.82
N ASN A 181 4.57 14.25 -13.15
CA ASN A 181 3.40 14.37 -14.04
C ASN A 181 2.42 13.21 -13.89
N SER A 182 2.92 11.99 -13.64
CA SER A 182 2.08 10.81 -13.42
C SER A 182 1.24 10.99 -12.16
N LEU A 183 1.85 11.38 -11.04
CA LEU A 183 1.17 11.55 -9.76
C LEU A 183 0.24 12.77 -9.78
N LEU A 184 0.65 13.88 -10.41
CA LEU A 184 -0.22 15.04 -10.65
C LEU A 184 -1.47 14.68 -11.46
N GLY A 185 -1.34 13.80 -12.45
CA GLY A 185 -2.48 13.26 -13.20
C GLY A 185 -3.44 12.48 -12.30
N LYS A 186 -2.91 11.64 -11.39
CA LYS A 186 -3.72 10.86 -10.43
C LYS A 186 -4.42 11.77 -9.40
N VAL A 187 -3.74 12.82 -8.93
CA VAL A 187 -4.35 13.86 -8.07
C VAL A 187 -5.54 14.52 -8.78
N LYS A 188 -5.36 14.94 -10.04
CA LYS A 188 -6.44 15.53 -10.85
C LYS A 188 -7.62 14.58 -11.04
N SER A 189 -7.37 13.27 -11.14
CA SER A 189 -8.40 12.25 -11.23
C SER A 189 -9.15 12.02 -9.91
N GLY A 190 -8.59 12.45 -8.76
CA GLY A 190 -9.25 12.38 -7.44
C GLY A 190 -8.55 11.54 -6.39
N ALA A 191 -7.28 11.15 -6.61
CA ALA A 191 -6.48 10.48 -5.59
C ALA A 191 -6.22 11.41 -4.39
N GLN A 192 -6.30 10.87 -3.18
CA GLN A 192 -6.18 11.58 -1.90
C GLN A 192 -4.97 11.09 -1.08
N PHE A 193 -4.48 9.90 -1.35
CA PHE A 193 -3.20 9.42 -0.83
C PHE A 193 -2.45 8.64 -1.90
N ALA A 194 -1.15 8.46 -1.70
CA ALA A 194 -0.32 7.58 -2.52
C ALA A 194 0.48 6.64 -1.65
N GLN A 195 0.62 5.40 -2.10
CA GLN A 195 1.56 4.43 -1.57
C GLN A 195 2.60 4.15 -2.64
N THR A 196 3.88 4.22 -2.25
CA THR A 196 4.97 4.02 -3.20
C THR A 196 5.49 2.59 -3.18
N GLN A 197 6.21 2.21 -4.24
CA GLN A 197 7.09 1.03 -4.23
C GLN A 197 8.19 1.21 -3.17
N PHE A 198 8.91 0.15 -2.82
CA PHE A 198 10.00 0.20 -1.85
C PHE A 198 11.05 1.24 -2.19
N CYS A 199 11.33 2.13 -1.27
CA CYS A 199 12.49 3.01 -1.29
C CYS A 199 13.24 2.90 0.04
N MET A 200 14.23 2.02 0.06
CA MET A 200 15.10 1.78 1.20
C MET A 200 16.34 2.69 1.14
N ASP A 201 16.10 4.00 0.88
CA ASP A 201 17.12 5.05 0.85
C ASP A 201 16.50 6.40 1.22
N ALA A 202 16.70 6.86 2.45
CA ALA A 202 16.09 8.09 2.95
C ALA A 202 16.58 9.34 2.18
N ALA A 203 17.80 9.33 1.66
CA ALA A 203 18.33 10.47 0.89
C ALA A 203 17.59 10.60 -0.46
N ILE A 204 17.30 9.50 -1.13
CA ILE A 204 16.47 9.50 -2.34
C ILE A 204 15.04 9.94 -2.01
N VAL A 205 14.42 9.40 -0.93
CA VAL A 205 13.08 9.83 -0.50
C VAL A 205 13.05 11.33 -0.25
N ARG A 206 14.04 11.89 0.42
CA ARG A 206 14.12 13.33 0.70
C ARG A 206 14.14 14.17 -0.59
N ARG A 207 14.91 13.76 -1.59
CA ARG A 207 14.94 14.46 -2.90
C ARG A 207 13.63 14.29 -3.64
N TYR A 208 13.10 13.07 -3.71
CA TYR A 208 11.85 12.76 -4.37
C TYR A 208 10.68 13.56 -3.77
N VAL A 209 10.48 13.48 -2.45
CA VAL A 209 9.38 14.20 -1.78
C VAL A 209 9.58 15.71 -1.86
N GLY A 210 10.84 16.21 -1.82
CA GLY A 210 11.14 17.63 -2.03
C GLY A 210 10.63 18.15 -3.38
N VAL A 211 10.74 17.37 -4.47
CA VAL A 211 10.16 17.72 -5.77
C VAL A 211 8.63 17.65 -5.74
N LEU A 212 8.04 16.67 -5.03
CA LEU A 212 6.59 16.60 -4.85
C LEU A 212 6.04 17.83 -4.10
N GLU A 213 6.76 18.31 -3.09
CA GLU A 213 6.40 19.55 -2.35
C GLU A 213 6.44 20.78 -3.25
N GLN A 214 7.54 20.94 -4.01
CA GLN A 214 7.70 22.05 -4.96
C GLN A 214 6.59 22.06 -6.01
N ALA A 215 6.18 20.88 -6.50
CA ALA A 215 5.08 20.71 -7.43
C ALA A 215 3.68 20.84 -6.78
N GLY A 216 3.61 21.05 -5.45
CA GLY A 216 2.36 21.18 -4.70
C GLY A 216 1.54 19.90 -4.55
N VAL A 217 2.14 18.72 -4.78
CA VAL A 217 1.50 17.42 -4.64
C VAL A 217 1.16 17.13 -3.19
N THR A 218 2.13 17.31 -2.27
CA THR A 218 1.99 16.97 -0.84
C THR A 218 0.92 17.80 -0.11
N ARG A 219 0.51 18.92 -0.68
CA ARG A 219 -0.62 19.72 -0.17
C ARG A 219 -1.99 19.16 -0.53
N GLN A 220 -2.06 18.27 -1.52
CA GLN A 220 -3.30 17.71 -2.06
C GLN A 220 -3.43 16.22 -1.80
N LEU A 221 -2.32 15.54 -1.53
CA LEU A 221 -2.23 14.09 -1.46
C LEU A 221 -1.24 13.67 -0.36
N SER A 222 -1.65 12.77 0.52
CA SER A 222 -0.78 12.18 1.54
C SER A 222 0.13 11.11 0.93
N VAL A 223 1.45 11.25 1.10
CA VAL A 223 2.44 10.30 0.54
C VAL A 223 2.92 9.33 1.61
N LEU A 224 2.71 8.03 1.38
CA LEU A 224 3.20 6.94 2.22
C LEU A 224 4.31 6.20 1.47
N ILE A 225 5.50 6.17 2.06
CA ILE A 225 6.67 5.56 1.43
C ILE A 225 6.68 4.05 1.67
N GLY A 226 6.85 3.28 0.60
CA GLY A 226 7.02 1.84 0.67
C GLY A 226 8.35 1.46 1.34
N VAL A 227 8.29 0.55 2.32
CA VAL A 227 9.46 0.02 3.02
C VAL A 227 9.34 -1.49 3.19
N ASN A 228 10.48 -2.16 3.39
CA ASN A 228 10.54 -3.62 3.50
C ASN A 228 11.47 -4.05 4.64
N PRO A 229 11.03 -4.89 5.59
CA PRO A 229 11.93 -5.59 6.50
C PRO A 229 12.69 -6.67 5.76
N LEU A 230 13.90 -6.36 5.30
CA LEU A 230 14.73 -7.23 4.48
C LEU A 230 14.98 -8.57 5.20
N ARG A 231 14.70 -9.70 4.53
CA ARG A 231 14.87 -11.03 5.12
C ARG A 231 16.33 -11.50 5.11
N SER A 232 17.07 -11.18 4.05
CA SER A 232 18.47 -11.56 3.88
C SER A 232 19.13 -10.68 2.81
N ALA A 233 20.44 -10.60 2.78
CA ALA A 233 21.21 -9.92 1.72
C ALA A 233 20.87 -10.49 0.33
N LYS A 234 20.75 -11.84 0.21
CA LYS A 234 20.38 -12.49 -1.06
C LYS A 234 18.99 -12.06 -1.55
N SER A 235 17.99 -12.00 -0.66
CA SER A 235 16.64 -11.56 -1.05
C SER A 235 16.61 -10.06 -1.38
N ALA A 236 17.36 -9.23 -0.66
CA ALA A 236 17.50 -7.80 -0.94
C ALA A 236 18.13 -7.56 -2.32
N GLN A 237 19.22 -8.27 -2.64
CA GLN A 237 19.86 -8.19 -3.95
C GLN A 237 18.94 -8.65 -5.08
N TRP A 238 18.18 -9.73 -4.87
CA TRP A 238 17.20 -10.21 -5.83
C TRP A 238 16.09 -9.17 -6.06
N MET A 239 15.51 -8.61 -4.99
CA MET A 239 14.49 -7.56 -5.10
C MET A 239 15.02 -6.33 -5.85
N LYS A 240 16.22 -5.86 -5.51
CA LYS A 240 16.87 -4.73 -6.20
C LYS A 240 17.02 -4.95 -7.70
N SER A 241 17.26 -6.20 -8.13
CA SER A 241 17.52 -6.54 -9.54
C SER A 241 16.28 -6.92 -10.33
N HIS A 242 15.20 -7.38 -9.68
CA HIS A 242 14.06 -8.01 -10.35
C HIS A 242 12.71 -7.34 -10.07
N LEU A 243 12.56 -6.62 -8.96
CA LEU A 243 11.31 -5.94 -8.68
C LEU A 243 11.35 -4.52 -9.25
N TYR A 244 10.47 -4.27 -10.20
CA TYR A 244 10.40 -2.97 -10.90
C TYR A 244 10.17 -1.81 -9.92
N GLY A 245 10.99 -0.76 -10.06
CA GLY A 245 10.89 0.45 -9.26
C GLY A 245 11.40 0.34 -7.81
N THR A 246 11.97 -0.80 -7.42
CA THR A 246 12.52 -1.01 -6.08
C THR A 246 13.87 -0.33 -5.94
N ILE A 247 14.05 0.44 -4.86
CA ILE A 247 15.32 1.09 -4.52
C ILE A 247 15.81 0.51 -3.18
N ILE A 248 16.99 -0.12 -3.18
CA ILE A 248 17.67 -0.62 -1.99
C ILE A 248 19.12 -0.16 -2.03
N ALA A 249 19.54 0.60 -1.00
CA ALA A 249 20.91 1.11 -0.90
C ALA A 249 21.92 -0.04 -0.71
N ASP A 250 23.07 0.04 -1.39
CA ASP A 250 24.13 -0.97 -1.27
C ASP A 250 24.66 -1.09 0.16
N SER A 251 24.67 0.01 0.92
CA SER A 251 25.04 0.01 2.34
C SER A 251 24.15 -0.90 3.18
N MET A 252 22.85 -0.97 2.88
CA MET A 252 21.92 -1.85 3.58
C MET A 252 22.18 -3.32 3.23
N ILE A 253 22.47 -3.62 1.97
CA ILE A 253 22.81 -4.98 1.54
C ILE A 253 24.09 -5.45 2.24
N LYS A 254 25.14 -4.62 2.26
CA LYS A 254 26.38 -4.91 2.99
C LYS A 254 26.17 -5.13 4.48
N ARG A 255 25.31 -4.33 5.10
CA ARG A 255 24.94 -4.48 6.51
C ARG A 255 24.25 -5.82 6.76
N MET A 256 23.38 -6.25 5.86
CA MET A 256 22.73 -7.56 5.90
C MET A 256 23.71 -8.73 5.70
N GLU A 257 24.75 -8.57 4.86
CA GLU A 257 25.79 -9.58 4.64
C GLU A 257 26.61 -9.85 5.90
N GLY A 258 26.86 -8.83 6.70
CA GLY A 258 27.63 -8.92 7.94
C GLY A 258 26.82 -9.35 9.17
N ALA A 259 25.51 -9.54 9.03
CA ALA A 259 24.63 -9.80 10.16
C ALA A 259 24.67 -11.25 10.63
N ALA A 260 24.90 -11.49 11.92
CA ALA A 260 24.77 -12.82 12.54
C ALA A 260 23.30 -13.30 12.60
N ASP A 261 22.34 -12.37 12.72
CA ASP A 261 20.91 -12.57 12.64
C ASP A 261 20.34 -11.68 11.53
N PRO A 262 20.29 -12.15 10.27
CA PRO A 262 19.81 -11.35 9.14
C PRO A 262 18.36 -10.89 9.26
N GLU A 263 17.45 -11.72 9.80
CA GLU A 263 16.05 -11.33 9.95
C GLU A 263 15.89 -10.20 10.97
N GLY A 264 16.53 -10.32 12.14
CA GLY A 264 16.54 -9.27 13.15
C GLY A 264 17.20 -7.99 12.65
N GLU A 265 18.28 -8.12 11.85
CA GLU A 265 18.94 -6.95 11.25
C GLU A 265 18.04 -6.25 10.23
N GLY A 266 17.33 -7.01 9.39
CA GLY A 266 16.39 -6.42 8.44
C GLY A 266 15.23 -5.69 9.12
N ILE A 267 14.78 -6.17 10.27
CA ILE A 267 13.80 -5.46 11.11
C ILE A 267 14.40 -4.17 11.64
N ARG A 268 15.63 -4.19 12.20
CA ARG A 268 16.32 -2.98 12.69
C ARG A 268 16.50 -1.93 11.61
N ILE A 269 17.01 -2.34 10.42
CA ILE A 269 17.16 -1.45 9.26
C ILE A 269 15.83 -0.79 8.89
N CYS A 270 14.74 -1.57 8.88
CA CYS A 270 13.42 -1.05 8.53
C CYS A 270 12.92 -0.05 9.59
N VAL A 271 13.12 -0.32 10.87
CA VAL A 271 12.73 0.58 11.97
C VAL A 271 13.50 1.90 11.90
N GLU A 272 14.84 1.84 11.80
CA GLU A 272 15.70 3.02 11.68
C GLU A 272 15.33 3.88 10.47
N LEU A 273 15.05 3.23 9.33
CA LEU A 273 14.58 3.93 8.13
C LEU A 273 13.25 4.62 8.37
N ILE A 274 12.27 3.95 8.97
CA ILE A 274 10.94 4.54 9.24
C ILE A 274 11.07 5.74 10.19
N GLU A 275 11.92 5.64 11.21
CA GLU A 275 12.19 6.76 12.11
C GLU A 275 12.76 7.96 11.35
N GLU A 276 13.75 7.74 10.46
CA GLU A 276 14.30 8.80 9.62
C GLU A 276 13.26 9.36 8.66
N LEU A 277 12.47 8.51 7.98
CA LEU A 277 11.41 8.94 7.07
C LEU A 277 10.36 9.81 7.76
N SER A 278 10.07 9.52 9.04
CA SER A 278 9.09 10.29 9.81
C SER A 278 9.53 11.75 10.09
N THR A 279 10.81 12.06 9.87
CA THR A 279 11.36 13.41 10.00
C THR A 279 11.36 14.21 8.69
N ILE A 280 11.06 13.56 7.56
CA ILE A 280 11.09 14.21 6.24
C ILE A 280 9.78 14.94 6.01
N PRO A 281 9.78 16.29 5.83
CA PRO A 281 8.59 17.04 5.46
C PRO A 281 7.93 16.46 4.20
N GLY A 282 6.59 16.38 4.19
CA GLY A 282 5.83 15.84 3.08
C GLY A 282 5.66 14.31 3.08
N VAL A 283 6.39 13.57 3.92
CA VAL A 283 6.12 12.14 4.16
C VAL A 283 5.03 12.01 5.21
N ALA A 284 3.86 11.53 4.80
CA ALA A 284 2.69 11.37 5.67
C ALA A 284 2.65 10.02 6.40
N GLY A 285 3.49 9.06 5.99
CA GLY A 285 3.51 7.75 6.58
C GLY A 285 4.37 6.76 5.80
N VAL A 286 4.27 5.49 6.21
CA VAL A 286 4.94 4.38 5.53
C VAL A 286 3.96 3.26 5.20
N HIS A 287 4.30 2.52 4.15
CA HIS A 287 3.62 1.33 3.72
C HIS A 287 4.58 0.14 3.81
N ILE A 288 4.34 -0.77 4.76
CA ILE A 288 5.23 -1.90 5.03
C ILE A 288 4.78 -3.09 4.17
N MET A 289 5.62 -3.47 3.23
CA MET A 289 5.43 -4.64 2.37
C MET A 289 6.55 -5.65 2.66
N ALA A 290 6.22 -6.91 2.87
CA ALA A 290 7.19 -7.96 3.20
C ALA A 290 6.92 -9.25 2.41
N PRO A 291 7.09 -9.27 1.08
CA PRO A 291 6.82 -10.45 0.27
C PRO A 291 7.59 -11.68 0.78
N GLY A 292 6.85 -12.72 1.19
CA GLY A 292 7.42 -13.95 1.75
C GLY A 292 8.02 -13.81 3.16
N ASN A 293 7.76 -12.70 3.85
CA ASN A 293 8.20 -12.43 5.23
C ASN A 293 7.12 -11.69 6.05
N ASP A 294 5.86 -12.00 5.83
CA ASP A 294 4.71 -11.30 6.47
C ASP A 294 4.83 -11.24 8.00
N ALA A 295 5.43 -12.26 8.63
CA ALA A 295 5.63 -12.32 10.08
C ALA A 295 6.57 -11.23 10.64
N ALA A 296 7.37 -10.58 9.80
CA ALA A 296 8.24 -9.47 10.22
C ALA A 296 7.46 -8.16 10.40
N ILE A 297 6.34 -7.96 9.72
CA ILE A 297 5.57 -6.71 9.74
C ILE A 297 5.12 -6.33 11.17
N PRO A 298 4.43 -7.21 11.94
CA PRO A 298 4.05 -6.88 13.30
C PRO A 298 5.25 -6.56 14.21
N LYS A 299 6.39 -7.24 14.01
CA LYS A 299 7.62 -6.99 14.77
C LYS A 299 8.17 -5.59 14.53
N VAL A 300 8.20 -5.14 13.26
CA VAL A 300 8.58 -3.76 12.90
C VAL A 300 7.68 -2.75 13.55
N ILE A 301 6.35 -2.93 13.44
CA ILE A 301 5.38 -1.96 14.00
C ILE A 301 5.48 -1.90 15.53
N ALA A 302 5.64 -3.04 16.19
CA ALA A 302 5.83 -3.10 17.64
C ALA A 302 7.09 -2.33 18.08
N ALA A 303 8.21 -2.54 17.39
CA ALA A 303 9.47 -1.84 17.70
C ALA A 303 9.34 -0.31 17.54
N ILE A 304 8.71 0.17 16.45
CA ILE A 304 8.48 1.61 16.25
C ILE A 304 7.63 2.22 17.37
N ARG A 305 6.62 1.49 17.84
CA ARG A 305 5.74 1.98 18.92
C ARG A 305 6.45 2.03 20.27
N GLN A 306 7.34 1.08 20.54
CA GLN A 306 8.14 1.07 21.77
C GLN A 306 9.14 2.24 21.82
N ASN A 307 9.73 2.63 20.68
CA ASN A 307 10.69 3.74 20.62
C ASN A 307 10.04 5.14 20.71
N LYS A 308 8.70 5.23 20.56
CA LYS A 308 7.95 6.51 20.66
C LYS A 308 7.25 6.73 22.01
N MET A 309 7.37 5.76 22.93
CA MET A 309 6.96 5.89 24.33
C MET A 309 8.14 6.22 25.22
#